data_389b23bfedbfadce1328925c43c85908
#
_entry.id   389b23bfedbfadce1328925c43c85908
#
_cell.length_a   1.000
_cell.length_b   1.000
_cell.length_c   1.000
_cell.angle_alpha   90.00
_cell.angle_beta   90.00
_cell.angle_gamma   90.00
#
_symmetry.space_group_name_H-M   'P 1'
#
loop_
_entity.id
_entity.type
_entity.pdbx_description
1 polymer ?
#
loop_
_entity_poly.entity_id
_entity_poly.type
_entity_poly.pdbx_seq_one_letter_code
_entity_poly.pdbx_strand_id
1 'polypeptide(L)'
;MRSRFLQAPLRVALVLLAACFTIAVARAQNPTHVITGTVEKVDAGAKTIAVKTADGTVETAKFTEKTTVTGLKAGAKGADLVGKEGGHVIVHATGEGAAKTAHSVAWFGDKTVHATEGTVEDVGKGTKTVAVKTADGSKEAFDVSEHATVDTGKAVGRYSALGAKKGEHVTVYYTEEAGKKIAHLFKHL
;
A
#
# COMPACT_ATOMS: atom_id res chain seq x y z
N MET A 1 65.93 48.84 -15.02
CA MET A 1 65.35 48.56 -16.34
C MET A 1 64.29 47.49 -16.19
N ARG A 2 63.19 47.66 -16.80
CA ARG A 2 61.82 47.21 -16.47
C ARG A 2 61.59 45.72 -16.42
N SER A 3 61.22 45.27 -15.28
CA SER A 3 60.57 43.96 -14.99
C SER A 3 59.17 43.90 -15.54
N ARG A 4 58.83 42.84 -16.28
CA ARG A 4 57.50 42.45 -16.61
C ARG A 4 57.23 41.13 -15.89
N PHE A 5 56.48 41.19 -14.81
CA PHE A 5 55.99 40.04 -14.07
C PHE A 5 54.65 39.62 -14.58
N LEU A 6 54.62 38.45 -15.05
CA LEU A 6 53.78 37.31 -14.71
C LEU A 6 52.41 37.66 -14.07
N GLN A 7 51.40 37.60 -14.91
CA GLN A 7 50.02 37.40 -14.51
C GLN A 7 49.45 36.19 -15.26
N ALA A 8 49.49 35.08 -14.61
CA ALA A 8 48.62 33.89 -14.78
C ALA A 8 49.17 32.82 -13.80
N PRO A 9 48.35 31.98 -13.21
CA PRO A 9 46.99 31.55 -13.53
C PRO A 9 46.12 31.41 -12.29
N LEU A 10 45.20 32.31 -12.12
CA LEU A 10 44.18 32.20 -11.05
C LEU A 10 42.82 31.78 -11.60
N ARG A 11 42.80 31.20 -12.79
CA ARG A 11 41.53 30.80 -13.45
C ARG A 11 41.30 29.30 -13.57
N VAL A 12 42.19 28.47 -13.06
CA VAL A 12 42.07 27.00 -13.18
C VAL A 12 41.56 26.36 -11.87
N ALA A 13 41.53 27.08 -10.74
CA ALA A 13 41.10 26.52 -9.46
C ALA A 13 39.59 26.60 -9.18
N LEU A 14 38.78 27.15 -10.08
CA LEU A 14 37.36 27.37 -9.82
C LEU A 14 36.40 26.42 -10.60
N VAL A 15 36.92 25.44 -11.27
CA VAL A 15 36.08 24.49 -12.07
C VAL A 15 35.96 23.13 -11.42
N LEU A 16 36.59 22.85 -10.32
CA LEU A 16 36.63 21.53 -9.67
C LEU A 16 35.74 21.40 -8.41
N LEU A 17 34.88 22.37 -8.13
CA LEU A 17 34.01 22.30 -6.95
C LEU A 17 32.53 22.30 -7.25
N ALA A 18 32.11 21.86 -8.43
CA ALA A 18 30.67 21.73 -8.79
C ALA A 18 30.25 20.30 -9.10
N ALA A 19 30.99 19.30 -8.60
CA ALA A 19 30.46 17.94 -8.48
C ALA A 19 29.67 17.85 -7.17
N CYS A 20 28.60 18.63 -7.03
CA CYS A 20 27.62 18.41 -5.99
C CYS A 20 27.01 17.02 -6.22
N PHE A 21 27.47 16.08 -5.43
CA PHE A 21 26.88 14.79 -5.17
C PHE A 21 25.42 15.01 -4.79
N THR A 22 24.51 14.97 -5.74
CA THR A 22 23.10 14.76 -5.49
C THR A 22 22.95 13.30 -5.07
N ILE A 23 23.21 13.02 -3.78
CA ILE A 23 22.74 11.79 -3.17
C ILE A 23 21.22 11.91 -3.22
N ALA A 24 20.60 11.32 -4.25
CA ALA A 24 19.19 11.07 -4.27
C ALA A 24 18.92 10.12 -3.09
N VAL A 25 18.53 10.68 -1.95
CA VAL A 25 17.98 9.90 -0.85
C VAL A 25 16.69 9.29 -1.40
N ALA A 26 16.78 8.05 -1.85
CA ALA A 26 15.59 7.26 -2.17
C ALA A 26 14.81 7.11 -0.85
N ARG A 27 13.94 8.08 -0.58
CA ARG A 27 12.96 7.95 0.49
C ARG A 27 12.08 6.76 0.09
N ALA A 28 12.04 5.75 0.91
CA ALA A 28 11.04 4.72 0.80
C ALA A 28 9.68 5.43 0.84
N GLN A 29 9.01 5.50 -0.31
CA GLN A 29 7.69 6.11 -0.38
C GLN A 29 6.74 5.15 0.34
N ASN A 30 6.10 5.63 1.40
CA ASN A 30 5.03 4.88 2.03
C ASN A 30 3.88 4.72 1.02
N PRO A 31 3.20 3.57 1.00
CA PRO A 31 2.01 3.40 0.18
C PRO A 31 1.03 4.54 0.41
N THR A 32 0.47 5.09 -0.66
CA THR A 32 -0.50 6.20 -0.62
C THR A 32 -1.84 5.82 -1.21
N HIS A 33 -1.89 4.68 -1.91
CA HIS A 33 -3.10 4.16 -2.54
C HIS A 33 -3.35 2.72 -2.11
N VAL A 34 -4.62 2.40 -1.88
CA VAL A 34 -5.07 1.03 -1.67
C VAL A 34 -6.09 0.70 -2.75
N ILE A 35 -5.83 -0.38 -3.49
CA ILE A 35 -6.73 -0.90 -4.51
C ILE A 35 -7.29 -2.22 -3.97
N THR A 36 -8.61 -2.31 -3.89
CA THR A 36 -9.32 -3.52 -3.46
C THR A 36 -10.18 -4.04 -4.60
N GLY A 37 -10.16 -5.33 -4.84
CA GLY A 37 -10.98 -5.90 -5.91
C GLY A 37 -10.54 -7.30 -6.33
N THR A 38 -10.91 -7.67 -7.54
CA THR A 38 -10.61 -8.97 -8.15
C THR A 38 -9.52 -8.80 -9.20
N VAL A 39 -8.54 -9.68 -9.21
CA VAL A 39 -7.49 -9.69 -10.24
C VAL A 39 -8.12 -9.99 -11.58
N GLU A 40 -8.06 -9.05 -12.50
CA GLU A 40 -8.53 -9.22 -13.87
C GLU A 40 -7.44 -9.81 -14.76
N LYS A 41 -6.20 -9.31 -14.60
CA LYS A 41 -5.05 -9.76 -15.39
C LYS A 41 -3.75 -9.55 -14.65
N VAL A 42 -2.83 -10.48 -14.81
CA VAL A 42 -1.43 -10.32 -14.40
C VAL A 42 -0.54 -10.49 -15.63
N ASP A 43 0.23 -9.46 -15.97
CA ASP A 43 1.16 -9.47 -17.09
C ASP A 43 2.59 -9.59 -16.58
N ALA A 44 3.20 -10.75 -16.81
CA ALA A 44 4.56 -11.03 -16.38
C ALA A 44 5.61 -10.22 -17.17
N GLY A 45 5.36 -9.95 -18.46
CA GLY A 45 6.28 -9.20 -19.32
C GLY A 45 6.29 -7.70 -18.99
N ALA A 46 5.10 -7.12 -18.83
CA ALA A 46 4.94 -5.73 -18.43
C ALA A 46 5.13 -5.53 -16.91
N LYS A 47 5.18 -6.61 -16.12
CA LYS A 47 5.22 -6.62 -14.66
C LYS A 47 4.07 -5.81 -14.05
N THR A 48 2.83 -6.04 -14.52
CA THR A 48 1.64 -5.34 -14.06
C THR A 48 0.57 -6.29 -13.53
N ILE A 49 -0.18 -5.78 -12.56
CA ILE A 49 -1.41 -6.38 -12.08
C ILE A 49 -2.56 -5.40 -12.35
N ALA A 50 -3.59 -5.87 -13.02
CA ALA A 50 -4.85 -5.17 -13.24
C ALA A 50 -5.89 -5.72 -12.28
N VAL A 51 -6.53 -4.85 -11.51
CA VAL A 51 -7.52 -5.18 -10.49
C VAL A 51 -8.83 -4.48 -10.83
N LYS A 52 -9.89 -5.25 -10.94
CA LYS A 52 -11.25 -4.74 -11.11
C LYS A 52 -11.83 -4.45 -9.73
N THR A 53 -12.09 -3.18 -9.46
CA THR A 53 -12.68 -2.68 -8.20
C THR A 53 -14.19 -2.91 -8.15
N ALA A 54 -14.81 -2.72 -6.99
CA ALA A 54 -16.24 -2.96 -6.79
C ALA A 54 -17.15 -2.07 -7.66
N ASP A 55 -16.68 -0.87 -8.04
CA ASP A 55 -17.39 0.03 -8.96
C ASP A 55 -17.21 -0.34 -10.45
N GLY A 56 -16.47 -1.42 -10.73
CA GLY A 56 -16.20 -1.92 -12.07
C GLY A 56 -15.02 -1.26 -12.77
N THR A 57 -14.35 -0.30 -12.14
CA THR A 57 -13.14 0.33 -12.67
C THR A 57 -11.97 -0.65 -12.64
N VAL A 58 -11.12 -0.63 -13.68
CA VAL A 58 -9.90 -1.43 -13.70
C VAL A 58 -8.72 -0.53 -13.36
N GLU A 59 -8.09 -0.83 -12.22
CA GLU A 59 -6.88 -0.15 -11.79
C GLU A 59 -5.66 -1.03 -12.01
N THR A 60 -4.59 -0.42 -12.55
CA THR A 60 -3.35 -1.14 -12.85
C THR A 60 -2.21 -0.61 -11.98
N ALA A 61 -1.43 -1.52 -11.44
CA ALA A 61 -0.19 -1.22 -10.73
C ALA A 61 0.96 -2.08 -11.25
N LYS A 62 2.16 -1.49 -11.33
CA LYS A 62 3.39 -2.23 -11.63
C LYS A 62 3.87 -2.96 -10.39
N PHE A 63 4.27 -4.20 -10.51
CA PHE A 63 4.98 -4.90 -9.46
C PHE A 63 6.49 -4.98 -9.76
N THR A 64 7.28 -5.08 -8.71
CA THR A 64 8.73 -5.19 -8.78
C THR A 64 9.19 -6.43 -8.00
N GLU A 65 10.45 -6.75 -8.05
CA GLU A 65 11.03 -7.82 -7.23
C GLU A 65 10.95 -7.55 -5.73
N LYS A 66 10.74 -6.27 -5.34
CA LYS A 66 10.50 -5.86 -3.95
C LYS A 66 9.04 -6.01 -3.53
N THR A 67 8.11 -6.16 -4.48
CA THR A 67 6.69 -6.33 -4.17
C THR A 67 6.49 -7.65 -3.43
N THR A 68 5.97 -7.56 -2.21
CA THR A 68 5.69 -8.73 -1.37
C THR A 68 4.25 -9.20 -1.60
N VAL A 69 4.02 -10.51 -1.54
CA VAL A 69 2.68 -11.08 -1.62
C VAL A 69 2.42 -11.92 -0.38
N THR A 70 1.33 -11.63 0.32
CA THR A 70 0.82 -12.43 1.43
C THR A 70 -0.40 -13.23 0.99
N GLY A 71 -0.71 -14.33 1.68
CA GLY A 71 -1.84 -15.21 1.33
C GLY A 71 -1.51 -16.29 0.29
N LEU A 72 -0.31 -16.25 -0.31
CA LEU A 72 0.29 -17.34 -1.09
C LEU A 72 1.31 -18.11 -0.22
N LYS A 73 2.36 -18.62 -0.84
CA LYS A 73 3.50 -19.22 -0.14
C LYS A 73 4.36 -18.18 0.59
N ALA A 74 5.09 -18.59 1.59
CA ALA A 74 6.06 -17.73 2.27
C ALA A 74 7.09 -17.16 1.28
N GLY A 75 7.35 -15.84 1.36
CA GLY A 75 8.30 -15.16 0.48
C GLY A 75 7.82 -14.91 -0.95
N ALA A 76 6.53 -15.12 -1.24
CA ALA A 76 5.96 -14.85 -2.56
C ALA A 76 6.18 -13.39 -3.00
N LYS A 77 6.36 -13.21 -4.31
CA LYS A 77 6.60 -11.94 -4.98
C LYS A 77 5.52 -11.64 -6.00
N GLY A 78 5.49 -10.42 -6.54
CA GLY A 78 4.52 -10.04 -7.55
C GLY A 78 4.40 -10.98 -8.75
N ALA A 79 5.51 -11.59 -9.18
CA ALA A 79 5.51 -12.57 -10.25
C ALA A 79 4.77 -13.88 -9.91
N ASP A 80 4.61 -14.23 -8.63
CA ASP A 80 3.86 -15.41 -8.20
C ASP A 80 2.33 -15.25 -8.35
N LEU A 81 1.88 -14.04 -8.70
CA LEU A 81 0.47 -13.75 -9.00
C LEU A 81 0.06 -14.13 -10.44
N VAL A 82 1.02 -14.45 -11.31
CA VAL A 82 0.73 -14.91 -12.68
C VAL A 82 -0.11 -16.19 -12.61
N GLY A 83 -1.22 -16.22 -13.38
CA GLY A 83 -2.20 -17.32 -13.36
C GLY A 83 -3.09 -17.31 -12.11
N LYS A 84 -3.25 -16.16 -11.47
CA LYS A 84 -4.11 -15.96 -10.29
C LYS A 84 -5.29 -15.02 -10.57
N GLU A 85 -5.68 -14.92 -11.83
CA GLU A 85 -6.86 -14.15 -12.25
C GLU A 85 -8.12 -14.70 -11.56
N GLY A 86 -9.06 -13.81 -11.28
CA GLY A 86 -10.31 -14.14 -10.57
C GLY A 86 -10.23 -14.09 -9.04
N GLY A 87 -9.02 -14.09 -8.46
CA GLY A 87 -8.88 -14.03 -7.00
C GLY A 87 -8.98 -12.61 -6.45
N HIS A 88 -9.43 -12.50 -5.21
CA HIS A 88 -9.56 -11.22 -4.51
C HIS A 88 -8.21 -10.74 -3.94
N VAL A 89 -7.98 -9.43 -4.02
CA VAL A 89 -6.74 -8.81 -3.55
C VAL A 89 -6.97 -7.46 -2.86
N ILE A 90 -6.02 -7.12 -1.99
CA ILE A 90 -5.78 -5.75 -1.51
C ILE A 90 -4.36 -5.38 -1.93
N VAL A 91 -4.20 -4.36 -2.78
CA VAL A 91 -2.91 -3.89 -3.29
C VAL A 91 -2.56 -2.56 -2.65
N HIS A 92 -1.39 -2.47 -2.04
CA HIS A 92 -0.84 -1.21 -1.52
C HIS A 92 0.17 -0.67 -2.53
N ALA A 93 -0.07 0.53 -3.03
CA ALA A 93 0.72 1.12 -4.10
C ALA A 93 1.11 2.57 -3.80
N THR A 94 2.14 3.06 -4.47
CA THR A 94 2.51 4.48 -4.56
C THR A 94 2.44 4.94 -6.01
N GLY A 95 2.37 6.26 -6.20
CA GLY A 95 2.26 6.87 -7.52
C GLY A 95 0.81 7.05 -7.94
N GLU A 96 0.60 7.72 -9.07
CA GLU A 96 -0.71 8.09 -9.58
C GLU A 96 -0.94 7.56 -11.00
N GLY A 97 -2.21 7.37 -11.36
CA GLY A 97 -2.60 6.94 -12.71
C GLY A 97 -1.92 5.62 -13.11
N ALA A 98 -1.34 5.59 -14.30
CA ALA A 98 -0.62 4.42 -14.83
C ALA A 98 0.77 4.20 -14.21
N ALA A 99 1.27 5.13 -13.40
CA ALA A 99 2.58 5.04 -12.74
C ALA A 99 2.52 4.40 -11.35
N LYS A 100 1.38 3.86 -10.93
CA LYS A 100 1.24 3.16 -9.64
C LYS A 100 2.20 1.98 -9.56
N THR A 101 2.93 1.91 -8.44
CA THR A 101 3.84 0.80 -8.14
C THR A 101 3.38 0.08 -6.89
N ALA A 102 3.09 -1.21 -7.01
CA ALA A 102 2.66 -2.06 -5.91
C ALA A 102 3.85 -2.39 -4.98
N HIS A 103 3.70 -2.12 -3.70
CA HIS A 103 4.63 -2.50 -2.64
C HIS A 103 4.28 -3.85 -2.02
N SER A 104 3.00 -4.07 -1.78
CA SER A 104 2.50 -5.34 -1.26
C SER A 104 1.13 -5.67 -1.85
N VAL A 105 0.87 -6.96 -1.94
CA VAL A 105 -0.41 -7.51 -2.36
C VAL A 105 -0.83 -8.55 -1.32
N ALA A 106 -2.00 -8.37 -0.73
CA ALA A 106 -2.65 -9.41 0.05
C ALA A 106 -3.58 -10.19 -0.89
N TRP A 107 -3.29 -11.47 -1.05
CA TRP A 107 -4.06 -12.39 -1.88
C TRP A 107 -5.01 -13.21 -1.01
N PHE A 108 -6.28 -13.27 -1.39
CA PHE A 108 -7.32 -14.00 -0.65
C PHE A 108 -7.86 -15.20 -1.42
N GLY A 109 -7.41 -15.42 -2.66
CA GLY A 109 -7.94 -16.50 -3.51
C GLY A 109 -9.41 -16.29 -3.80
N ASP A 110 -10.18 -17.35 -3.64
CA ASP A 110 -11.64 -17.35 -3.88
C ASP A 110 -12.44 -16.79 -2.69
N LYS A 111 -11.77 -16.43 -1.59
CA LYS A 111 -12.45 -15.81 -0.43
C LYS A 111 -12.93 -14.43 -0.81
N THR A 112 -14.22 -14.20 -0.72
CA THR A 112 -14.80 -12.88 -0.98
C THR A 112 -14.30 -11.86 0.05
N VAL A 113 -13.81 -10.73 -0.42
CA VAL A 113 -13.51 -9.57 0.42
C VAL A 113 -14.76 -8.71 0.49
N HIS A 114 -15.34 -8.63 1.67
CA HIS A 114 -16.50 -7.80 1.99
C HIS A 114 -16.05 -6.43 2.46
N ALA A 115 -16.95 -5.44 2.36
CA ALA A 115 -16.74 -4.10 2.89
C ALA A 115 -17.93 -3.71 3.76
N THR A 116 -17.65 -3.19 4.97
CA THR A 116 -18.65 -2.61 5.87
C THR A 116 -18.21 -1.21 6.24
N GLU A 117 -19.12 -0.25 6.10
CA GLU A 117 -18.89 1.15 6.48
C GLU A 117 -19.56 1.43 7.83
N GLY A 118 -18.86 2.19 8.67
CA GLY A 118 -19.40 2.58 9.95
C GLY A 118 -18.44 3.39 10.83
N THR A 119 -18.84 3.58 12.08
CA THR A 119 -18.05 4.31 13.08
C THR A 119 -17.42 3.32 14.04
N VAL A 120 -16.13 3.45 14.28
CA VAL A 120 -15.43 2.65 15.29
C VAL A 120 -16.02 2.96 16.67
N GLU A 121 -16.62 1.98 17.31
CA GLU A 121 -17.25 2.14 18.62
C GLU A 121 -16.33 1.71 19.74
N ASP A 122 -15.61 0.60 19.53
CA ASP A 122 -14.67 0.08 20.52
C ASP A 122 -13.46 -0.57 19.85
N VAL A 123 -12.33 -0.46 20.53
CA VAL A 123 -11.08 -1.12 20.18
C VAL A 123 -10.60 -1.90 21.39
N GLY A 124 -10.68 -3.21 21.31
CA GLY A 124 -10.33 -4.10 22.41
C GLY A 124 -8.87 -3.94 22.84
N LYS A 125 -8.65 -3.61 24.11
CA LYS A 125 -7.31 -3.55 24.69
C LYS A 125 -6.72 -4.95 24.79
N GLY A 126 -5.58 -5.17 24.11
CA GLY A 126 -4.88 -6.45 24.13
C GLY A 126 -5.54 -7.55 23.29
N THR A 127 -6.73 -7.32 22.80
CA THR A 127 -7.37 -8.16 21.79
C THR A 127 -7.25 -7.50 20.43
N LYS A 128 -7.02 -8.29 19.41
CA LYS A 128 -6.99 -7.81 18.04
C LYS A 128 -8.43 -7.74 17.50
N THR A 129 -9.33 -7.05 18.23
CA THR A 129 -10.74 -6.91 17.86
C THR A 129 -11.14 -5.46 17.76
N VAL A 130 -11.97 -5.14 16.78
CA VAL A 130 -12.57 -3.81 16.59
C VAL A 130 -14.06 -3.98 16.41
N ALA A 131 -14.84 -3.20 17.14
CA ALA A 131 -16.28 -3.09 16.95
C ALA A 131 -16.63 -1.83 16.17
N VAL A 132 -17.42 -1.99 15.12
CA VAL A 132 -17.89 -0.90 14.26
C VAL A 132 -19.39 -0.84 14.30
N LYS A 133 -19.94 0.34 14.50
CA LYS A 133 -21.36 0.64 14.42
C LYS A 133 -21.70 1.08 13.00
N THR A 134 -22.53 0.33 12.33
CA THR A 134 -23.00 0.59 10.97
C THR A 134 -24.12 1.66 10.95
N ALA A 135 -24.47 2.15 9.78
CA ALA A 135 -25.49 3.20 9.61
C ALA A 135 -26.88 2.77 10.09
N ASP A 136 -27.20 1.49 10.03
CA ASP A 136 -28.46 0.91 10.53
C ASP A 136 -28.48 0.75 12.06
N GLY A 137 -27.37 1.09 12.73
CA GLY A 137 -27.23 1.00 14.20
C GLY A 137 -26.77 -0.36 14.71
N SER A 138 -26.57 -1.34 13.84
CA SER A 138 -26.01 -2.64 14.24
C SER A 138 -24.54 -2.52 14.62
N LYS A 139 -24.06 -3.48 15.43
CA LYS A 139 -22.66 -3.57 15.82
C LYS A 139 -22.04 -4.79 15.22
N GLU A 140 -20.97 -4.57 14.49
CA GLU A 140 -20.17 -5.63 13.90
C GLU A 140 -18.80 -5.71 14.57
N ALA A 141 -18.40 -6.91 14.96
CA ALA A 141 -17.09 -7.16 15.56
C ALA A 141 -16.18 -7.83 14.53
N PHE A 142 -14.95 -7.35 14.46
CA PHE A 142 -13.91 -7.83 13.54
C PHE A 142 -12.69 -8.27 14.32
N ASP A 143 -12.21 -9.48 14.05
CA ASP A 143 -10.87 -9.90 14.44
C ASP A 143 -9.87 -9.24 13.49
N VAL A 144 -8.85 -8.57 14.01
CA VAL A 144 -7.87 -7.86 13.17
C VAL A 144 -6.76 -8.80 12.74
N SER A 145 -6.57 -8.97 11.45
CA SER A 145 -5.48 -9.77 10.87
C SER A 145 -4.10 -9.25 11.30
N GLU A 146 -3.11 -10.13 11.43
CA GLU A 146 -1.71 -9.75 11.71
C GLU A 146 -1.12 -8.81 10.66
N HIS A 147 -1.61 -8.91 9.42
CA HIS A 147 -1.17 -8.10 8.29
C HIS A 147 -2.13 -6.96 7.99
N ALA A 148 -3.11 -6.71 8.86
CA ALA A 148 -4.07 -5.64 8.66
C ALA A 148 -3.39 -4.28 8.54
N THR A 149 -3.95 -3.45 7.69
CA THR A 149 -3.45 -2.11 7.41
C THR A 149 -4.53 -1.06 7.67
N VAL A 150 -4.09 0.18 7.82
CA VAL A 150 -4.94 1.36 7.91
C VAL A 150 -4.55 2.31 6.80
N ASP A 151 -5.53 2.77 6.04
CA ASP A 151 -5.42 3.86 5.09
C ASP A 151 -6.11 5.10 5.69
N THR A 152 -5.32 6.11 6.01
CA THR A 152 -5.81 7.37 6.59
C THR A 152 -6.12 8.43 5.54
N GLY A 153 -6.06 8.08 4.25
CA GLY A 153 -6.13 9.03 3.13
C GLY A 153 -4.85 9.86 2.92
N LYS A 154 -3.96 9.92 3.93
CA LYS A 154 -2.66 10.61 3.88
C LYS A 154 -1.49 9.64 3.93
N ALA A 155 -1.68 8.49 4.52
CA ALA A 155 -0.68 7.44 4.66
C ALA A 155 -1.36 6.08 4.82
N VAL A 156 -0.69 5.06 4.32
CA VAL A 156 -1.07 3.67 4.53
C VAL A 156 0.00 3.01 5.39
N GLY A 157 -0.41 2.32 6.44
CA GLY A 157 0.50 1.65 7.35
C GLY A 157 -0.11 0.44 8.02
N ARG A 158 0.70 -0.29 8.78
CA ARG A 158 0.21 -1.44 9.55
C ARG A 158 -0.77 -0.99 10.63
N TYR A 159 -1.82 -1.78 10.85
CA TYR A 159 -2.77 -1.54 11.93
C TYR A 159 -2.08 -1.42 13.30
N SER A 160 -1.05 -2.22 13.58
CA SER A 160 -0.27 -2.15 14.82
C SER A 160 0.42 -0.81 15.07
N ALA A 161 0.67 -0.02 14.01
CA ALA A 161 1.32 1.28 14.11
C ALA A 161 0.33 2.45 14.11
N LEU A 162 -0.71 2.37 13.28
CA LEU A 162 -1.69 3.45 13.10
C LEU A 162 -2.94 3.25 13.97
N GLY A 163 -3.42 1.99 14.05
CA GLY A 163 -4.63 1.62 14.77
C GLY A 163 -5.90 2.26 14.18
N ALA A 164 -7.05 1.81 14.64
CA ALA A 164 -8.31 2.52 14.49
C ALA A 164 -8.67 3.14 15.84
N LYS A 165 -9.30 4.31 15.84
CA LYS A 165 -9.66 5.01 17.08
C LYS A 165 -11.16 5.13 17.18
N LYS A 166 -11.66 5.06 18.41
CA LYS A 166 -13.09 5.28 18.70
C LYS A 166 -13.56 6.61 18.12
N GLY A 167 -14.69 6.57 17.43
CA GLY A 167 -15.31 7.72 16.77
C GLY A 167 -14.86 7.97 15.34
N GLU A 168 -13.86 7.24 14.81
CA GLU A 168 -13.45 7.36 13.42
C GLU A 168 -14.45 6.69 12.49
N HIS A 169 -14.77 7.35 11.37
CA HIS A 169 -15.53 6.76 10.28
C HIS A 169 -14.61 5.98 9.36
N VAL A 170 -14.93 4.71 9.15
CA VAL A 170 -14.08 3.79 8.39
C VAL A 170 -14.90 2.88 7.49
N THR A 171 -14.30 2.47 6.38
CA THR A 171 -14.70 1.26 5.66
C THR A 171 -13.75 0.14 6.08
N VAL A 172 -14.31 -0.96 6.59
CA VAL A 172 -13.56 -2.16 6.96
C VAL A 172 -13.66 -3.18 5.84
N TYR A 173 -12.54 -3.59 5.27
CA TYR A 173 -12.48 -4.68 4.30
C TYR A 173 -12.07 -5.97 5.03
N TYR A 174 -12.89 -7.00 4.89
CA TYR A 174 -12.74 -8.24 5.67
C TYR A 174 -13.10 -9.48 4.87
N THR A 175 -12.63 -10.62 5.34
CA THR A 175 -13.07 -11.95 4.90
C THR A 175 -13.83 -12.65 6.02
N GLU A 176 -14.66 -13.62 5.67
CA GLU A 176 -15.32 -14.48 6.66
C GLU A 176 -14.62 -15.83 6.74
N GLU A 177 -14.21 -16.22 7.94
CA GLU A 177 -13.54 -17.48 8.21
C GLU A 177 -14.17 -18.14 9.47
N ALA A 178 -14.74 -19.33 9.29
CA ALA A 178 -15.38 -20.08 10.39
C ALA A 178 -16.38 -19.24 11.21
N GLY A 179 -17.16 -18.39 10.55
CA GLY A 179 -18.16 -17.53 11.19
C GLY A 179 -17.59 -16.27 11.84
N LYS A 180 -16.29 -15.99 11.68
CA LYS A 180 -15.64 -14.78 12.15
C LYS A 180 -15.33 -13.84 11.00
N LYS A 181 -15.49 -12.55 11.25
CA LYS A 181 -15.09 -11.48 10.33
C LYS A 181 -13.64 -11.10 10.61
N ILE A 182 -12.75 -11.34 9.66
CA ILE A 182 -11.31 -11.03 9.78
C ILE A 182 -11.02 -9.77 9.00
N ALA A 183 -10.74 -8.67 9.68
CA ALA A 183 -10.41 -7.39 9.07
C ALA A 183 -8.98 -7.37 8.53
N HIS A 184 -8.82 -6.90 7.29
CA HIS A 184 -7.54 -6.79 6.60
C HIS A 184 -7.15 -5.34 6.29
N LEU A 185 -8.14 -4.45 6.15
CA LEU A 185 -7.92 -3.03 5.87
C LEU A 185 -9.00 -2.19 6.54
N PHE A 186 -8.58 -1.11 7.19
CA PHE A 186 -9.43 -0.02 7.65
C PHE A 186 -9.11 1.21 6.81
N LYS A 187 -10.08 1.70 6.05
CA LYS A 187 -9.94 2.91 5.25
C LYS A 187 -10.75 4.02 5.90
N HIS A 188 -10.09 5.11 6.28
CA HIS A 188 -10.76 6.30 6.81
C HIS A 188 -11.53 7.02 5.70
N LEU A 189 -12.69 7.54 6.06
CA LEU A 189 -13.58 8.29 5.17
C LEU A 189 -13.47 9.80 5.42
#